data_ee56409c99319e3e9fca302ebd1875d8
#
_entry.id   ee56409c99319e3e9fca302ebd1875d8
#
_cell.length_a   1.000
_cell.length_b   1.000
_cell.length_c   1.000
_cell.angle_alpha   90.00
_cell.angle_beta   90.00
_cell.angle_gamma   90.00
#
_symmetry.space_group_name_H-M   'P 1'
#
loop_
_entity.id
_entity.type
_entity.pdbx_description
1 polymer ?
#
loop_
_entity_poly.entity_id
_entity_poly.type
_entity_poly.pdbx_seq_one_letter_code
_entity_poly.pdbx_strand_id
1 'polypeptide(L)'
;MGRSIERGRPVSAPGEDSVTGDVDWEALRAAAVEAMGHAYAPYSRFQVGAAALVDDGRTVVGCNVENAAYGVALCAECGLVSQLHITGGGRLTHFTCVNGQGEVIMPCGRCRQLLFENGGPELLLMTVSGIKRMDEVLPDAFGPDDLA
;
A
#
# COMPACT_ATOMS: atom_id res chain seq x y z
N MET A 1 1.30 30.58 -16.06
CA MET A 1 2.63 30.37 -15.48
C MET A 1 2.74 28.87 -15.12
N GLY A 2 3.34 28.10 -16.03
CA GLY A 2 3.51 26.67 -15.87
C GLY A 2 4.70 26.37 -14.95
N ARG A 3 4.49 25.59 -13.90
CA ARG A 3 5.59 24.99 -13.14
C ARG A 3 6.01 23.72 -13.86
N SER A 4 7.24 23.71 -14.36
CA SER A 4 7.88 22.54 -14.91
C SER A 4 8.02 21.47 -13.83
N ILE A 5 7.46 20.29 -14.09
CA ILE A 5 7.73 19.11 -13.28
C ILE A 5 9.13 18.63 -13.69
N GLU A 6 10.11 18.79 -12.81
CA GLU A 6 11.43 18.24 -13.02
C GLU A 6 11.32 16.71 -13.03
N ARG A 7 11.66 16.11 -14.15
CA ARG A 7 11.80 14.67 -14.29
C ARG A 7 12.98 14.23 -13.42
N GLY A 8 12.68 13.45 -12.40
CA GLY A 8 13.68 12.84 -11.56
C GLY A 8 14.64 11.98 -12.39
N ARG A 9 15.92 12.06 -12.07
CA ARG A 9 16.99 11.26 -12.68
C ARG A 9 16.65 9.78 -12.60
N PRO A 10 17.03 8.97 -13.60
CA PRO A 10 16.94 7.53 -13.47
C PRO A 10 17.82 7.08 -12.30
N VAL A 11 17.17 6.46 -11.31
CA VAL A 11 17.85 5.81 -10.20
C VAL A 11 18.47 4.54 -10.78
N SER A 12 19.80 4.41 -10.68
CA SER A 12 20.51 3.18 -11.00
C SER A 12 19.91 2.03 -10.21
N ALA A 13 19.66 0.90 -10.88
CA ALA A 13 19.12 -0.30 -10.28
C ALA A 13 19.98 -0.70 -9.05
N PRO A 14 19.38 -0.90 -7.87
CA PRO A 14 20.10 -1.50 -6.76
C PRO A 14 20.42 -2.95 -7.10
N GLY A 15 21.62 -3.40 -6.76
CA GLY A 15 22.03 -4.79 -6.95
C GLY A 15 21.08 -5.75 -6.25
N GLU A 16 20.96 -6.96 -6.78
CA GLU A 16 20.01 -8.00 -6.38
C GLU A 16 20.07 -8.44 -4.90
N ASP A 17 21.08 -8.00 -4.15
CA ASP A 17 21.31 -8.39 -2.76
C ASP A 17 20.56 -7.55 -1.71
N SER A 18 19.87 -6.48 -2.08
CA SER A 18 19.21 -5.58 -1.12
C SER A 18 17.71 -5.85 -0.92
N VAL A 19 17.11 -6.78 -1.66
CA VAL A 19 15.65 -6.94 -1.75
C VAL A 19 15.05 -7.76 -0.61
N THR A 20 15.85 -8.54 0.14
CA THR A 20 15.35 -9.46 1.18
C THR A 20 15.93 -9.21 2.58
N GLY A 21 16.84 -8.24 2.76
CA GLY A 21 17.72 -8.23 3.92
C GLY A 21 17.24 -7.52 5.16
N ASP A 22 16.50 -6.39 5.08
CA ASP A 22 16.44 -5.47 6.21
C ASP A 22 15.04 -4.96 6.63
N VAL A 23 13.95 -5.56 6.15
CA VAL A 23 12.61 -5.16 6.55
C VAL A 23 12.02 -6.15 7.54
N ASP A 24 11.60 -5.63 8.70
CA ASP A 24 10.87 -6.41 9.68
C ASP A 24 9.39 -6.53 9.24
N TRP A 25 9.10 -7.55 8.44
CA TRP A 25 7.75 -7.82 7.96
C TRP A 25 6.76 -8.12 9.08
N GLU A 26 7.21 -8.73 10.18
CA GLU A 26 6.34 -8.99 11.33
C GLU A 26 5.96 -7.71 12.06
N ALA A 27 6.89 -6.76 12.19
CA ALA A 27 6.58 -5.44 12.74
C ALA A 27 5.59 -4.68 11.84
N LEU A 28 5.75 -4.79 10.51
CA LEU A 28 4.82 -4.17 9.57
C LEU A 28 3.42 -4.82 9.65
N ARG A 29 3.35 -6.15 9.74
CA ARG A 29 2.10 -6.87 9.94
C ARG A 29 1.44 -6.49 11.27
N ALA A 30 2.21 -6.35 12.34
CA ALA A 30 1.70 -5.91 13.65
C ALA A 30 1.08 -4.51 13.58
N ALA A 31 1.68 -3.59 12.81
CA ALA A 31 1.10 -2.26 12.58
C ALA A 31 -0.23 -2.34 11.81
N ALA A 32 -0.34 -3.24 10.84
CA ALA A 32 -1.60 -3.50 10.13
C ALA A 32 -2.68 -4.08 11.05
N VAL A 33 -2.31 -5.00 11.95
CA VAL A 33 -3.23 -5.56 12.97
C VAL A 33 -3.74 -4.48 13.91
N GLU A 34 -2.87 -3.59 14.38
CA GLU A 34 -3.28 -2.48 15.22
C GLU A 34 -4.26 -1.55 14.47
N ALA A 35 -3.96 -1.18 13.24
CA ALA A 35 -4.84 -0.39 12.40
C ALA A 35 -6.21 -1.07 12.17
N MET A 36 -6.22 -2.38 11.95
CA MET A 36 -7.43 -3.19 11.80
C MET A 36 -8.36 -3.06 13.00
N GLY A 37 -7.83 -2.93 14.21
CA GLY A 37 -8.61 -2.73 15.43
C GLY A 37 -9.46 -1.45 15.44
N HIS A 38 -9.15 -0.48 14.59
CA HIS A 38 -9.90 0.77 14.43
C HIS A 38 -10.91 0.75 13.29
N ALA A 39 -11.01 -0.34 12.53
CA ALA A 39 -11.90 -0.46 11.39
C ALA A 39 -13.36 -0.22 11.77
N TYR A 40 -14.07 0.52 10.93
CA TYR A 40 -15.51 0.72 11.05
C TYR A 40 -16.24 -0.17 10.03
N ALA A 41 -16.66 -1.35 10.49
CA ALA A 41 -17.28 -2.36 9.64
C ALA A 41 -18.59 -2.91 10.24
N PRO A 42 -19.61 -2.04 10.51
CA PRO A 42 -20.83 -2.46 11.21
C PRO A 42 -21.76 -3.34 10.35
N TYR A 43 -21.61 -3.30 9.04
CA TYR A 43 -22.49 -4.02 8.11
C TYR A 43 -21.93 -5.41 7.77
N SER A 44 -20.71 -5.46 7.26
CA SER A 44 -20.07 -6.73 6.88
C SER A 44 -19.43 -7.44 8.07
N ARG A 45 -19.01 -6.70 9.09
CA ARG A 45 -18.14 -7.17 10.19
C ARG A 45 -16.78 -7.69 9.72
N PHE A 46 -16.40 -7.34 8.50
CA PHE A 46 -15.12 -7.69 7.90
C PHE A 46 -14.13 -6.53 8.09
N GLN A 47 -13.33 -6.62 9.14
CA GLN A 47 -12.32 -5.61 9.47
C GLN A 47 -11.05 -5.85 8.65
N VAL A 48 -10.46 -4.78 8.15
CA VAL A 48 -9.19 -4.79 7.43
C VAL A 48 -8.29 -3.69 7.97
N GLY A 49 -7.03 -4.03 8.17
CA GLY A 49 -5.96 -3.06 8.46
C GLY A 49 -4.87 -3.19 7.42
N ALA A 50 -4.23 -2.08 7.10
CA ALA A 50 -3.11 -2.02 6.18
C ALA A 50 -1.97 -1.22 6.77
N ALA A 51 -0.74 -1.59 6.43
CA ALA A 51 0.47 -0.87 6.80
C ALA A 51 1.48 -0.90 5.66
N ALA A 52 2.23 0.18 5.51
CA ALA A 52 3.28 0.28 4.51
C ALA A 52 4.47 1.07 5.06
N LEU A 53 5.66 0.73 4.58
CA LEU A 53 6.86 1.53 4.76
C LEU A 53 6.99 2.53 3.62
N VAL A 54 7.42 3.72 3.96
CA VAL A 54 7.77 4.79 3.04
C VAL A 54 9.29 4.81 2.84
N ASP A 55 9.76 5.33 1.73
CA ASP A 55 11.18 5.38 1.37
C ASP A 55 12.04 6.23 2.33
N ASP A 56 11.44 7.06 3.18
CA ASP A 56 12.12 7.79 4.26
C ASP A 56 12.11 7.08 5.63
N GLY A 57 11.57 5.85 5.69
CA GLY A 57 11.50 5.04 6.90
C GLY A 57 10.23 5.18 7.73
N ARG A 58 9.31 6.09 7.37
CA ARG A 58 8.01 6.20 8.04
C ARG A 58 7.18 4.93 7.79
N THR A 59 6.36 4.59 8.77
CA THR A 59 5.25 3.65 8.62
C THR A 59 3.94 4.42 8.48
N VAL A 60 3.15 4.12 7.47
CA VAL A 60 1.80 4.66 7.28
C VAL A 60 0.79 3.53 7.37
N VAL A 61 -0.39 3.82 7.90
CA VAL A 61 -1.41 2.81 8.20
C VAL A 61 -2.79 3.28 7.76
N GLY A 62 -3.70 2.33 7.63
CA GLY A 62 -5.11 2.60 7.36
C GLY A 62 -5.99 1.44 7.79
N CYS A 63 -7.28 1.71 7.95
CA CYS A 63 -8.30 0.70 8.19
C CYS A 63 -9.49 0.94 7.27
N ASN A 64 -10.32 -0.09 7.03
CA ASN A 64 -11.52 0.08 6.24
C ASN A 64 -12.61 0.82 7.02
N VAL A 65 -13.37 1.62 6.30
CA VAL A 65 -14.50 2.41 6.84
C VAL A 65 -15.69 2.20 5.93
N GLU A 66 -16.67 1.44 6.42
CA GLU A 66 -17.91 1.19 5.72
C GLU A 66 -18.85 2.39 5.78
N ASN A 67 -19.87 2.35 4.96
CA ASN A 67 -20.93 3.34 4.91
C ASN A 67 -22.25 2.64 4.54
N ALA A 68 -23.37 3.13 5.05
CA ALA A 68 -24.69 2.65 4.63
C ALA A 68 -24.92 2.83 3.13
N ALA A 69 -24.31 3.86 2.53
CA ALA A 69 -24.17 3.99 1.08
C ALA A 69 -22.93 3.20 0.64
N TYR A 70 -23.13 1.96 0.21
CA TYR A 70 -22.02 1.02 -0.08
C TYR A 70 -20.99 1.56 -1.07
N GLY A 71 -21.41 2.39 -2.03
CA GLY A 71 -20.51 2.94 -3.04
C GLY A 71 -19.47 3.93 -2.52
N VAL A 72 -19.60 4.43 -1.30
CA VAL A 72 -18.63 5.35 -0.68
C VAL A 72 -17.83 4.69 0.45
N ALA A 73 -17.89 3.37 0.57
CA ALA A 73 -17.03 2.64 1.48
C ALA A 73 -15.54 2.82 1.12
N LEU A 74 -14.71 2.92 2.13
CA LEU A 74 -13.26 3.11 1.98
C LEU A 74 -12.52 1.84 2.36
N CYS A 75 -11.71 1.32 1.45
CA CYS A 75 -10.74 0.28 1.79
C CYS A 75 -9.65 0.83 2.71
N ALA A 76 -8.98 -0.04 3.45
CA ALA A 76 -7.90 0.33 4.36
C ALA A 76 -6.78 1.10 3.65
N GLU A 77 -6.49 0.74 2.41
CA GLU A 77 -5.45 1.36 1.60
C GLU A 77 -5.76 2.82 1.25
N CYS A 78 -7.04 3.20 1.17
CA CYS A 78 -7.42 4.61 0.94
C CYS A 78 -6.94 5.51 2.09
N GLY A 79 -7.17 5.09 3.33
CA GLY A 79 -6.67 5.80 4.51
C GLY A 79 -5.16 5.82 4.58
N LEU A 80 -4.52 4.70 4.26
CA LEU A 80 -3.06 4.58 4.23
C LEU A 80 -2.43 5.56 3.23
N VAL A 81 -2.94 5.63 2.01
CA VAL A 81 -2.43 6.55 0.99
C VAL A 81 -2.72 8.01 1.36
N SER A 82 -3.87 8.29 1.96
CA SER A 82 -4.14 9.63 2.50
C SER A 82 -3.11 10.02 3.58
N GLN A 83 -2.80 9.11 4.50
CA GLN A 83 -1.77 9.32 5.52
C GLN A 83 -0.38 9.52 4.89
N LEU A 84 -0.02 8.78 3.86
CA LEU A 84 1.24 8.97 3.13
C LEU A 84 1.40 10.43 2.70
N HIS A 85 0.40 10.98 2.03
CA HIS A 85 0.48 12.33 1.48
C HIS A 85 0.38 13.42 2.54
N ILE A 86 -0.49 13.28 3.54
CA ILE A 86 -0.66 14.28 4.60
C ILE A 86 0.55 14.37 5.53
N THR A 87 1.34 13.31 5.64
CA THR A 87 2.54 13.23 6.49
C THR A 87 3.85 13.47 5.75
N GLY A 88 3.81 13.87 4.48
CA GLY A 88 5.00 14.30 3.74
C GLY A 88 5.19 13.68 2.36
N GLY A 89 4.34 12.75 1.95
CA GLY A 89 4.45 12.07 0.65
C GLY A 89 5.57 11.03 0.63
N GLY A 90 6.23 10.86 -0.51
CA GLY A 90 7.23 9.82 -0.73
C GLY A 90 6.66 8.60 -1.45
N ARG A 91 7.44 7.54 -1.51
CA ARG A 91 7.07 6.28 -2.18
C ARG A 91 6.91 5.15 -1.18
N LEU A 92 5.89 4.36 -1.37
CA LEU A 92 5.71 3.11 -0.64
C LEU A 92 6.73 2.08 -1.13
N THR A 93 7.41 1.41 -0.21
CA THR A 93 8.42 0.39 -0.53
C THR A 93 8.00 -1.02 -0.13
N HIS A 94 7.23 -1.15 0.95
CA HIS A 94 6.77 -2.42 1.50
C HIS A 94 5.34 -2.26 2.01
N PHE A 95 4.49 -3.26 1.74
CA PHE A 95 3.06 -3.20 2.08
C PHE A 95 2.55 -4.54 2.59
N THR A 96 1.63 -4.49 3.53
CA THR A 96 0.81 -5.63 3.95
C THR A 96 -0.59 -5.18 4.36
N CYS A 97 -1.57 -6.07 4.23
CA CYS A 97 -2.89 -5.90 4.83
C CYS A 97 -3.38 -7.20 5.45
N VAL A 98 -4.21 -7.06 6.47
CA VAL A 98 -4.71 -8.18 7.27
C VAL A 98 -6.22 -8.10 7.49
N ASN A 99 -6.85 -9.27 7.70
CA ASN A 99 -8.24 -9.39 8.11
C ASN A 99 -8.43 -9.27 9.64
N GLY A 100 -9.65 -9.42 10.11
CA GLY A 100 -10.00 -9.34 11.53
C GLY A 100 -9.35 -10.40 12.44
N GLN A 101 -8.77 -11.45 11.89
CA GLN A 101 -7.99 -12.45 12.59
C GLN A 101 -6.49 -12.17 12.55
N GLY A 102 -6.06 -11.08 11.92
CA GLY A 102 -4.65 -10.75 11.75
C GLY A 102 -3.95 -11.58 10.66
N GLU A 103 -4.71 -12.27 9.85
CA GLU A 103 -4.17 -13.05 8.72
C GLU A 103 -3.96 -12.15 7.52
N VAL A 104 -2.84 -12.36 6.81
CA VAL A 104 -2.54 -11.62 5.58
C VAL A 104 -3.58 -11.92 4.52
N ILE A 105 -4.10 -10.88 3.89
CA ILE A 105 -5.03 -10.96 2.77
C ILE A 105 -4.50 -10.14 1.58
N MET A 106 -5.11 -10.34 0.43
CA MET A 106 -4.75 -9.56 -0.77
C MET A 106 -5.53 -8.24 -0.81
N PRO A 107 -4.89 -7.14 -1.23
CA PRO A 107 -5.63 -5.91 -1.55
C PRO A 107 -6.57 -6.16 -2.75
N CYS A 108 -7.75 -5.53 -2.73
CA CYS A 108 -8.69 -5.62 -3.85
C CYS A 108 -8.13 -4.96 -5.12
N GLY A 109 -8.76 -5.21 -6.28
CA GLY A 109 -8.26 -4.71 -7.56
C GLY A 109 -8.12 -3.17 -7.61
N ARG A 110 -9.08 -2.44 -7.05
CA ARG A 110 -9.00 -0.98 -6.94
C ARG A 110 -7.80 -0.52 -6.11
N CYS A 111 -7.54 -1.18 -5.00
CA CYS A 111 -6.42 -0.86 -4.13
C CYS A 111 -5.07 -1.23 -4.75
N ARG A 112 -5.00 -2.27 -5.58
CA ARG A 112 -3.78 -2.57 -6.33
C ARG A 112 -3.40 -1.43 -7.27
N GLN A 113 -4.36 -0.82 -7.95
CA GLN A 113 -4.12 0.37 -8.77
C GLN A 113 -3.63 1.56 -7.91
N LEU A 114 -4.27 1.77 -6.76
CA LEU A 114 -3.89 2.83 -5.81
C LEU A 114 -2.46 2.63 -5.28
N LEU A 115 -2.09 1.41 -4.95
CA LEU A 115 -0.75 1.06 -4.48
C LEU A 115 0.29 1.18 -5.60
N PHE A 116 -0.06 0.79 -6.82
CA PHE A 116 0.81 0.93 -7.99
C PHE A 116 1.20 2.39 -8.23
N GLU A 117 0.25 3.32 -8.15
CA GLU A 117 0.53 4.76 -8.30
C GLU A 117 1.54 5.25 -7.25
N ASN A 118 1.40 4.81 -6.00
CA ASN A 118 2.16 5.33 -4.87
C ASN A 118 3.43 4.55 -4.54
N GLY A 119 3.61 3.36 -5.09
CA GLY A 119 4.79 2.52 -4.85
C GLY A 119 5.54 2.11 -6.11
N GLY A 120 4.84 2.09 -7.26
CA GLY A 120 5.40 1.64 -8.52
C GLY A 120 5.50 0.11 -8.62
N PRO A 121 6.04 -0.39 -9.75
CA PRO A 121 6.11 -1.83 -10.01
C PRO A 121 7.00 -2.61 -9.04
N GLU A 122 7.95 -1.95 -8.39
CA GLU A 122 8.90 -2.57 -7.45
C GLU A 122 8.40 -2.67 -6.01
N LEU A 123 7.27 -2.04 -5.67
CA LEU A 123 6.67 -2.15 -4.33
C LEU A 123 6.57 -3.63 -3.93
N LEU A 124 7.11 -3.99 -2.78
CA LEU A 124 7.03 -5.35 -2.25
C LEU A 124 5.79 -5.51 -1.36
N LEU A 125 5.07 -6.60 -1.58
CA LEU A 125 3.87 -6.93 -0.80
C LEU A 125 4.05 -8.27 -0.10
N MET A 126 3.71 -8.30 1.19
CA MET A 126 3.48 -9.56 1.88
C MET A 126 2.11 -10.10 1.42
N THR A 127 2.13 -11.24 0.73
CA THR A 127 0.92 -11.86 0.17
C THR A 127 0.65 -13.21 0.81
N VAL A 128 -0.52 -13.76 0.50
CA VAL A 128 -0.91 -15.12 0.95
C VAL A 128 0.03 -16.22 0.42
N SER A 129 0.82 -15.91 -0.60
CA SER A 129 1.76 -16.85 -1.25
C SER A 129 3.22 -16.40 -1.18
N GLY A 130 3.56 -15.52 -0.22
CA GLY A 130 4.91 -15.02 -0.01
C GLY A 130 5.07 -13.55 -0.41
N ILE A 131 6.31 -13.07 -0.38
CA ILE A 131 6.64 -11.70 -0.80
C ILE A 131 6.63 -11.61 -2.31
N LYS A 132 5.88 -10.64 -2.85
CA LYS A 132 5.75 -10.39 -4.29
C LYS A 132 5.95 -8.93 -4.62
N ARG A 133 6.37 -8.67 -5.84
CA ARG A 133 6.42 -7.32 -6.40
C ARG A 133 5.02 -6.88 -6.87
N MET A 134 4.83 -5.58 -6.92
CA MET A 134 3.55 -5.00 -7.40
C MET A 134 3.25 -5.40 -8.85
N ASP A 135 4.27 -5.48 -9.71
CA ASP A 135 4.11 -5.89 -11.11
C ASP A 135 3.73 -7.37 -11.28
N GLU A 136 3.93 -8.20 -10.27
CA GLU A 136 3.40 -9.58 -10.23
C GLU A 136 1.94 -9.62 -9.77
N VAL A 137 1.53 -8.68 -8.93
CA VAL A 137 0.19 -8.61 -8.33
C VAL A 137 -0.79 -7.83 -9.21
N LEU A 138 -0.27 -6.87 -9.98
CA LEU A 138 -1.00 -6.09 -10.98
C LEU A 138 -0.17 -6.03 -12.27
N PRO A 139 -0.15 -7.12 -13.07
CA PRO A 139 0.59 -7.14 -14.34
C PRO A 139 -0.05 -6.21 -15.37
N ASP A 140 0.78 -5.65 -16.26
CA ASP A 140 0.35 -4.74 -17.33
C ASP A 140 -0.53 -3.59 -16.83
N ALA A 141 -0.13 -3.00 -15.70
CA ALA A 141 -0.90 -1.99 -15.02
C ALA A 141 -0.96 -0.68 -15.83
N PHE A 142 -2.15 -0.08 -15.86
CA PHE A 142 -2.30 1.31 -16.31
C PHE A 142 -1.57 2.25 -15.35
N GLY A 143 -0.81 3.20 -15.90
CA GLY A 143 -0.02 4.12 -15.08
C GLY A 143 0.19 5.47 -15.73
N PRO A 144 0.95 6.36 -15.07
CA PRO A 144 1.20 7.74 -15.56
C PRO A 144 1.79 7.79 -16.98
N ASP A 145 2.58 6.79 -17.38
CA ASP A 145 3.19 6.74 -18.69
C ASP A 145 2.15 6.57 -19.82
N ASP A 146 0.99 5.99 -19.51
CA ASP A 146 -0.11 5.81 -20.46
C ASP A 146 -0.83 7.12 -20.77
N LEU A 147 -0.62 8.15 -19.97
CA LEU A 147 -1.20 9.49 -20.13
C LEU A 147 -0.27 10.45 -20.91
N ALA A 148 0.91 10.00 -21.27
CA ALA A 148 1.93 10.82 -21.94
C ALA A 148 1.61 11.05 -23.42
#